data_98f3ff8a8108cd840eb59b559e4390a4
#
_entry.id   98f3ff8a8108cd840eb59b559e4390a4
#
_cell.length_a   1.000
_cell.length_b   1.000
_cell.length_c   1.000
_cell.angle_alpha   90.00
_cell.angle_beta   90.00
_cell.angle_gamma   90.00
#
_symmetry.space_group_name_H-M   'P 1'
#
loop_
_entity.id
_entity.type
_entity.pdbx_description
1 polymer ?
#
loop_
_entity_poly.entity_id
_entity_poly.type
_entity_poly.pdbx_seq_one_letter_code
_entity_poly.pdbx_strand_id
1 'polypeptide(L)'
;TGIENKGFFGMGVKKGMKYDFSVYARLNSLQGKVAKIRVELVDSKDNPIVRDTIIINTNQWQKFTASLISKVTDAKALMRIFLMSDDGVDLDHISLFPDDNWHGLRADLVKDLEDLHPGVFRFPGGCIVEGTDLATRYQWKNTIGCPENRPLNENRWNYTFANRMYPNYYQTYGLGFYEYFLLSEKIGAQALPVLSCGLACQFQNKDKDTNAHVALKDLEPYIQDALDLIEFANGSINTKWGKLRSDMGHPAPFNLKQIAIGNEQWGPMYPERLEPFVKAIDRKSVV
;
A
#
# COMPACT_ATOMS: atom_id res chain seq x y z
N THR A 1 -6.38 17.87 24.51
CA THR A 1 -6.52 17.83 23.04
C THR A 1 -6.15 16.44 22.56
N GLY A 2 -6.83 15.93 21.53
CA GLY A 2 -6.57 14.59 21.01
C GLY A 2 -7.22 14.36 19.66
N ILE A 3 -6.93 13.18 19.10
CA ILE A 3 -7.54 12.65 17.86
C ILE A 3 -8.20 11.31 18.15
N GLU A 4 -9.22 11.00 17.38
CA GLU A 4 -10.00 9.78 17.51
C GLU A 4 -10.16 9.13 16.14
N ASN A 5 -10.06 7.79 16.11
CA ASN A 5 -10.42 6.98 14.95
C ASN A 5 -11.46 5.94 15.37
N LYS A 6 -12.64 6.02 14.76
CA LYS A 6 -13.77 5.11 15.02
C LYS A 6 -13.77 3.86 14.15
N GLY A 7 -12.77 3.73 13.26
CA GLY A 7 -12.85 2.72 12.22
C GLY A 7 -14.00 2.96 11.24
N PHE A 8 -14.27 2.01 10.37
CA PHE A 8 -15.36 2.14 9.37
C PHE A 8 -16.74 1.83 9.99
N PHE A 9 -16.86 0.77 10.76
CA PHE A 9 -18.05 0.39 11.56
C PHE A 9 -17.67 0.03 13.00
N GLY A 10 -16.60 0.61 13.52
CA GLY A 10 -15.93 0.27 14.74
C GLY A 10 -14.61 -0.46 14.48
N MET A 11 -13.76 -0.52 15.49
CA MET A 11 -12.56 -1.34 15.53
C MET A 11 -12.86 -2.57 16.38
N GLY A 12 -12.99 -3.75 15.76
CA GLY A 12 -13.24 -4.99 16.53
C GLY A 12 -12.06 -5.32 17.42
N VAL A 13 -12.31 -5.46 18.72
CA VAL A 13 -11.31 -5.94 19.68
C VAL A 13 -11.76 -7.21 20.37
N LYS A 14 -10.83 -8.13 20.65
CA LYS A 14 -11.08 -9.39 21.35
C LYS A 14 -10.37 -9.39 22.70
N LYS A 15 -11.04 -9.86 23.74
CA LYS A 15 -10.46 -10.03 25.07
C LYS A 15 -9.22 -10.93 25.03
N GLY A 16 -8.12 -10.44 25.60
CA GLY A 16 -6.84 -11.14 25.64
C GLY A 16 -5.98 -10.94 24.38
N MET A 17 -6.51 -10.40 23.28
CA MET A 17 -5.76 -10.10 22.08
C MET A 17 -4.86 -8.88 22.30
N LYS A 18 -3.62 -8.99 21.84
CA LYS A 18 -2.65 -7.90 21.79
C LYS A 18 -2.84 -7.13 20.47
N TYR A 19 -2.77 -5.82 20.57
CA TYR A 19 -2.78 -4.90 19.43
C TYR A 19 -1.49 -4.10 19.44
N ASP A 20 -0.71 -4.20 18.36
CA ASP A 20 0.53 -3.48 18.20
C ASP A 20 0.24 -2.11 17.61
N PHE A 21 0.43 -1.09 18.42
CA PHE A 21 0.34 0.31 18.01
C PHE A 21 1.69 0.81 17.56
N SER A 22 1.72 1.59 16.50
CA SER A 22 2.89 2.37 16.12
C SER A 22 2.51 3.73 15.57
N VAL A 23 3.42 4.69 15.70
CA VAL A 23 3.27 6.04 15.18
C VAL A 23 4.65 6.63 14.89
N TYR A 24 4.80 7.33 13.77
CA TYR A 24 5.91 8.24 13.61
C TYR A 24 5.58 9.56 14.27
N ALA A 25 6.46 10.05 15.12
CA ALA A 25 6.24 11.27 15.87
C ALA A 25 7.54 12.08 16.00
N ARG A 26 7.37 13.39 16.19
CA ARG A 26 8.43 14.31 16.55
C ARG A 26 7.86 15.50 17.34
N LEU A 27 8.72 16.16 18.11
CA LEU A 27 8.40 17.45 18.70
C LEU A 27 8.36 18.51 17.58
N ASN A 28 7.37 19.38 17.61
CA ASN A 28 7.30 20.53 16.69
C ASN A 28 8.09 21.74 17.17
N SER A 29 8.77 21.65 18.33
CA SER A 29 9.58 22.69 18.96
C SER A 29 11.03 22.24 19.11
N LEU A 30 11.99 23.16 18.88
CA LEU A 30 13.43 22.90 18.95
C LEU A 30 14.01 22.99 20.38
N GLN A 31 13.22 23.25 21.41
CA GLN A 31 13.72 23.59 22.75
C GLN A 31 13.76 22.41 23.74
N GLY A 32 14.38 21.28 23.39
CA GLY A 32 14.81 20.25 24.37
C GLY A 32 13.72 19.74 25.33
N LYS A 33 12.45 19.94 25.02
CA LYS A 33 11.31 19.52 25.81
C LYS A 33 10.93 18.09 25.49
N VAL A 34 10.08 17.54 26.31
CA VAL A 34 9.55 16.18 26.18
C VAL A 34 8.04 16.28 26.15
N ALA A 35 7.45 15.73 25.09
CA ALA A 35 6.00 15.57 25.02
C ALA A 35 5.57 14.15 25.41
N LYS A 36 4.35 14.03 25.92
CA LYS A 36 3.73 12.75 26.23
C LYS A 36 2.44 12.62 25.44
N ILE A 37 2.28 11.50 24.76
CA ILE A 37 1.00 11.11 24.16
C ILE A 37 0.49 9.86 24.87
N ARG A 38 -0.83 9.79 25.08
CA ARG A 38 -1.50 8.60 25.57
C ARG A 38 -2.35 8.01 24.47
N VAL A 39 -2.06 6.77 24.09
CA VAL A 39 -2.91 5.98 23.21
C VAL A 39 -3.83 5.10 24.06
N GLU A 40 -5.10 5.03 23.67
CA GLU A 40 -6.07 4.17 24.34
C GLU A 40 -7.06 3.54 23.36
N LEU A 41 -7.50 2.32 23.69
CA LEU A 41 -8.68 1.70 23.11
C LEU A 41 -9.86 1.94 24.06
N VAL A 42 -11.01 2.27 23.48
CA VAL A 42 -12.23 2.63 24.20
C VAL A 42 -13.36 1.75 23.66
N ASP A 43 -14.22 1.27 24.55
CA ASP A 43 -15.37 0.45 24.16
C ASP A 43 -16.51 1.28 23.55
N SER A 44 -17.52 0.61 23.03
CA SER A 44 -18.71 1.23 22.44
C SER A 44 -19.55 2.06 23.42
N LYS A 45 -19.26 1.99 24.72
CA LYS A 45 -19.91 2.77 25.79
C LYS A 45 -19.02 3.89 26.33
N ASP A 46 -17.91 4.17 25.63
CA ASP A 46 -16.95 5.22 26.00
C ASP A 46 -16.09 4.92 27.23
N ASN A 47 -15.97 3.65 27.65
CA ASN A 47 -15.09 3.26 28.73
C ASN A 47 -13.70 2.86 28.21
N PRO A 48 -12.60 3.29 28.84
CA PRO A 48 -11.26 2.87 28.47
C PRO A 48 -11.06 1.36 28.65
N ILE A 49 -10.66 0.66 27.61
CA ILE A 49 -10.33 -0.78 27.62
C ILE A 49 -8.90 -0.99 28.09
N VAL A 50 -7.97 -0.29 27.44
CA VAL A 50 -6.53 -0.33 27.69
C VAL A 50 -5.90 0.97 27.21
N ARG A 51 -4.83 1.38 27.86
CA ARG A 51 -4.07 2.57 27.53
C ARG A 51 -2.59 2.39 27.78
N ASP A 52 -1.79 3.13 27.04
CA ASP A 52 -0.36 3.26 27.25
C ASP A 52 0.09 4.69 27.00
N THR A 53 1.28 5.07 27.48
CA THR A 53 1.84 6.41 27.33
C THR A 53 3.20 6.34 26.65
N ILE A 54 3.36 7.11 25.60
CA ILE A 54 4.59 7.21 24.81
C ILE A 54 5.23 8.58 25.08
N ILE A 55 6.54 8.57 25.27
CA ILE A 55 7.35 9.77 25.48
C ILE A 55 8.04 10.13 24.17
N ILE A 56 7.78 11.34 23.65
CA ILE A 56 8.39 11.90 22.47
C ILE A 56 9.47 12.87 22.92
N ASN A 57 10.72 12.56 22.63
CA ASN A 57 11.89 13.31 23.09
C ASN A 57 12.85 13.70 21.95
N THR A 58 12.37 13.71 20.73
CA THR A 58 13.15 14.04 19.53
C THR A 58 12.36 15.00 18.63
N ASN A 59 13.07 15.89 17.94
CA ASN A 59 12.54 16.74 16.88
C ASN A 59 12.71 16.14 15.47
N GLN A 60 13.30 14.93 15.38
CA GLN A 60 13.38 14.16 14.15
C GLN A 60 12.25 13.12 14.11
N TRP A 61 11.77 12.83 12.92
CA TRP A 61 10.80 11.74 12.75
C TRP A 61 11.37 10.42 13.26
N GLN A 62 10.70 9.83 14.22
CA GLN A 62 11.05 8.54 14.80
C GLN A 62 9.80 7.69 15.02
N LYS A 63 9.93 6.39 14.81
CA LYS A 63 8.87 5.42 15.08
C LYS A 63 8.83 5.09 16.56
N PHE A 64 7.65 5.25 17.16
CA PHE A 64 7.33 4.84 18.53
C PHE A 64 6.30 3.74 18.51
N THR A 65 6.34 2.84 19.49
CA THR A 65 5.45 1.67 19.56
C THR A 65 4.87 1.50 20.97
N ALA A 66 3.69 0.90 21.01
CA ALA A 66 3.07 0.44 22.26
C ALA A 66 2.29 -0.86 22.00
N SER A 67 2.15 -1.71 23.02
CA SER A 67 1.38 -2.94 22.94
C SER A 67 0.15 -2.86 23.84
N LEU A 68 -1.04 -2.95 23.24
CA LEU A 68 -2.31 -2.79 23.91
C LEU A 68 -3.03 -4.15 24.01
N ILE A 69 -3.16 -4.71 25.23
CA ILE A 69 -3.88 -5.98 25.42
C ILE A 69 -5.32 -5.67 25.83
N SER A 70 -6.27 -6.04 24.97
CA SER A 70 -7.68 -5.79 25.23
C SER A 70 -8.19 -6.63 26.41
N LYS A 71 -8.91 -5.98 27.35
CA LYS A 71 -9.56 -6.62 28.49
C LYS A 71 -10.98 -7.08 28.21
N VAL A 72 -11.54 -6.67 27.06
CA VAL A 72 -12.91 -6.97 26.66
C VAL A 72 -12.99 -7.38 25.20
N THR A 73 -14.11 -7.98 24.80
CA THR A 73 -14.47 -8.15 23.38
C THR A 73 -15.54 -7.11 23.05
N ASP A 74 -15.27 -6.27 22.06
CA ASP A 74 -16.19 -5.24 21.55
C ASP A 74 -16.00 -5.07 20.05
N ALA A 75 -17.08 -5.17 19.27
CA ALA A 75 -17.05 -5.01 17.82
C ALA A 75 -16.99 -3.54 17.37
N LYS A 76 -17.26 -2.61 18.27
CA LYS A 76 -17.40 -1.18 17.99
C LYS A 76 -16.46 -0.31 18.82
N ALA A 77 -15.35 -0.87 19.27
CA ALA A 77 -14.30 -0.10 19.95
C ALA A 77 -13.72 0.98 19.00
N LEU A 78 -13.02 1.92 19.58
CA LEU A 78 -12.34 3.00 18.88
C LEU A 78 -10.97 3.26 19.49
N MET A 79 -10.10 3.95 18.77
CA MET A 79 -8.78 4.37 19.23
C MET A 79 -8.75 5.88 19.45
N ARG A 80 -8.14 6.32 20.55
CA ARG A 80 -7.85 7.72 20.85
C ARG A 80 -6.37 7.93 21.12
N ILE A 81 -5.88 9.08 20.72
CA ILE A 81 -4.55 9.56 21.08
C ILE A 81 -4.72 10.94 21.69
N PHE A 82 -4.28 11.12 22.93
CA PHE A 82 -4.31 12.38 23.65
C PHE A 82 -2.91 12.96 23.81
N LEU A 83 -2.78 14.24 23.57
CA LEU A 83 -1.61 15.01 23.98
C LEU A 83 -1.73 15.31 25.47
N MET A 84 -0.75 14.87 26.26
CA MET A 84 -0.72 14.94 27.73
C MET A 84 0.26 15.98 28.24
N SER A 85 0.83 16.80 27.37
CA SER A 85 1.78 17.87 27.68
C SER A 85 1.41 19.14 26.92
N ASP A 86 1.98 20.28 27.28
CA ASP A 86 1.77 21.56 26.62
C ASP A 86 2.56 21.70 25.31
N ASP A 87 3.57 20.84 25.12
CA ASP A 87 4.39 20.83 23.92
C ASP A 87 3.67 20.13 22.77
N GLY A 88 3.69 20.76 21.59
CA GLY A 88 3.09 20.18 20.38
C GLY A 88 3.92 19.04 19.79
N VAL A 89 3.23 18.10 19.18
CA VAL A 89 3.81 16.98 18.45
C VAL A 89 3.24 16.91 17.05
N ASP A 90 4.08 16.54 16.08
CA ASP A 90 3.65 16.10 14.76
C ASP A 90 3.52 14.58 14.80
N LEU A 91 2.44 14.04 14.24
CA LEU A 91 2.17 12.60 14.15
C LEU A 91 1.94 12.21 12.69
N ASP A 92 2.50 11.05 12.31
CA ASP A 92 2.31 10.46 10.99
C ASP A 92 2.30 8.91 11.08
N HIS A 93 1.83 8.24 10.05
CA HIS A 93 1.79 6.77 9.95
C HIS A 93 1.24 6.07 11.21
N ILE A 94 0.12 6.58 11.73
CA ILE A 94 -0.56 5.96 12.89
C ILE A 94 -1.10 4.61 12.47
N SER A 95 -0.73 3.57 13.21
CA SER A 95 -1.05 2.18 12.88
C SER A 95 -1.46 1.41 14.14
N LEU A 96 -2.45 0.51 13.98
CA LEU A 96 -2.89 -0.42 15.02
C LEU A 96 -3.22 -1.76 14.38
N PHE A 97 -2.42 -2.79 14.64
CA PHE A 97 -2.64 -4.15 14.12
C PHE A 97 -2.85 -5.15 15.26
N PRO A 98 -3.80 -6.10 15.13
CA PRO A 98 -3.83 -7.26 16.00
C PRO A 98 -2.58 -8.12 15.76
N ASP A 99 -2.05 -8.78 16.78
CA ASP A 99 -0.83 -9.58 16.66
C ASP A 99 -1.02 -10.91 15.91
N ASP A 100 -2.26 -11.30 15.64
CA ASP A 100 -2.61 -12.43 14.78
C ASP A 100 -2.68 -12.07 13.29
N ASN A 101 -2.30 -10.81 12.90
CA ASN A 101 -2.28 -10.42 11.49
C ASN A 101 -1.25 -11.23 10.68
N TRP A 102 -1.50 -11.37 9.38
CA TRP A 102 -0.54 -11.94 8.45
C TRP A 102 0.10 -10.83 7.61
N HIS A 103 1.35 -10.45 7.92
CA HIS A 103 2.08 -9.36 7.25
C HIS A 103 1.27 -8.05 7.11
N GLY A 104 0.53 -7.67 8.14
CA GLY A 104 -0.34 -6.49 8.15
C GLY A 104 -1.70 -6.70 7.48
N LEU A 105 -2.01 -7.91 7.01
CA LEU A 105 -3.32 -8.27 6.49
C LEU A 105 -4.15 -9.00 7.54
N ARG A 106 -5.46 -8.95 7.43
CA ARG A 106 -6.37 -9.72 8.28
C ARG A 106 -6.16 -11.22 8.02
N ALA A 107 -5.71 -11.94 9.05
CA ALA A 107 -5.39 -13.36 8.95
C ALA A 107 -6.59 -14.22 8.53
N ASP A 108 -7.80 -13.89 9.00
CA ASP A 108 -9.04 -14.56 8.63
C ASP A 108 -9.34 -14.42 7.13
N LEU A 109 -9.20 -13.22 6.57
CA LEU A 109 -9.40 -13.00 5.12
C LEU A 109 -8.31 -13.67 4.28
N VAL A 110 -7.07 -13.68 4.74
CA VAL A 110 -5.99 -14.42 4.06
C VAL A 110 -6.30 -15.92 4.06
N LYS A 111 -6.80 -16.45 5.18
CA LYS A 111 -7.22 -17.85 5.27
C LYS A 111 -8.37 -18.18 4.32
N ASP A 112 -9.39 -17.32 4.27
CA ASP A 112 -10.52 -17.51 3.36
C ASP A 112 -10.06 -17.51 1.89
N LEU A 113 -9.12 -16.63 1.51
CA LEU A 113 -8.53 -16.62 0.17
C LEU A 113 -7.71 -17.89 -0.11
N GLU A 114 -6.95 -18.38 0.88
CA GLU A 114 -6.20 -19.64 0.77
C GLU A 114 -7.15 -20.82 0.55
N ASP A 115 -8.26 -20.87 1.28
CA ASP A 115 -9.27 -21.93 1.19
C ASP A 115 -10.04 -21.95 -0.14
N LEU A 116 -10.10 -20.81 -0.84
CA LEU A 116 -10.66 -20.72 -2.19
C LEU A 116 -9.79 -21.40 -3.25
N HIS A 117 -8.51 -21.62 -2.97
CA HIS A 117 -7.52 -22.19 -3.91
C HIS A 117 -7.55 -21.53 -5.31
N PRO A 118 -7.42 -20.20 -5.41
CA PRO A 118 -7.51 -19.51 -6.69
C PRO A 118 -6.32 -19.89 -7.59
N GLY A 119 -6.57 -20.14 -8.88
CA GLY A 119 -5.50 -20.43 -9.84
C GLY A 119 -4.64 -19.21 -10.16
N VAL A 120 -5.24 -18.02 -10.13
CA VAL A 120 -4.57 -16.75 -10.47
C VAL A 120 -4.99 -15.65 -9.48
N PHE A 121 -4.02 -14.83 -9.08
CA PHE A 121 -4.25 -13.60 -8.33
C PHE A 121 -3.78 -12.39 -9.14
N ARG A 122 -4.74 -11.60 -9.66
CA ARG A 122 -4.50 -10.42 -10.49
C ARG A 122 -4.45 -9.16 -9.63
N PHE A 123 -3.40 -8.35 -9.81
CA PHE A 123 -3.22 -7.09 -9.09
C PHE A 123 -2.50 -6.01 -9.92
N PRO A 124 -2.60 -4.72 -9.58
CA PRO A 124 -3.52 -4.12 -8.61
C PRO A 124 -4.95 -4.12 -9.11
N GLY A 125 -5.15 -4.30 -10.41
CA GLY A 125 -6.41 -4.40 -11.12
C GLY A 125 -7.10 -3.07 -11.38
N GLY A 126 -7.96 -3.08 -12.42
CA GLY A 126 -8.82 -1.97 -12.78
C GLY A 126 -8.12 -0.73 -13.33
N CYS A 127 -8.90 0.31 -13.49
CA CYS A 127 -8.48 1.59 -14.09
C CYS A 127 -7.41 2.34 -13.28
N ILE A 128 -7.08 1.91 -12.06
CA ILE A 128 -5.96 2.51 -11.30
C ILE A 128 -4.60 2.26 -11.96
N VAL A 129 -4.49 1.20 -12.78
CA VAL A 129 -3.26 0.90 -13.54
C VAL A 129 -2.90 2.03 -14.50
N GLU A 130 -3.89 2.54 -15.19
CA GLU A 130 -3.74 3.56 -16.22
C GLU A 130 -3.81 5.00 -15.66
N GLY A 131 -4.57 5.21 -14.57
CA GLY A 131 -4.81 6.54 -14.01
C GLY A 131 -5.77 7.39 -14.85
N THR A 132 -6.14 8.56 -14.36
CA THR A 132 -6.81 9.63 -15.14
C THR A 132 -5.83 10.40 -16.01
N ASP A 133 -4.57 10.36 -15.64
CA ASP A 133 -3.41 10.82 -16.41
C ASP A 133 -2.22 9.89 -16.07
N LEU A 134 -1.14 10.01 -16.83
CA LEU A 134 0.03 9.16 -16.64
C LEU A 134 0.77 9.44 -15.33
N ALA A 135 0.59 10.61 -14.73
CA ALA A 135 1.18 10.96 -13.43
C ALA A 135 0.49 10.21 -12.28
N THR A 136 -0.82 9.97 -12.40
CA THR A 136 -1.63 9.26 -11.39
C THR A 136 -1.74 7.76 -11.62
N ARG A 137 -1.07 7.23 -12.68
CA ARG A 137 -1.02 5.78 -12.92
C ARG A 137 -0.40 5.04 -11.75
N TYR A 138 -0.76 3.77 -11.60
CA TYR A 138 -0.14 2.91 -10.60
C TYR A 138 1.28 2.55 -11.02
N GLN A 139 2.28 3.22 -10.39
CA GLN A 139 3.69 2.91 -10.60
C GLN A 139 4.15 1.92 -9.54
N TRP A 140 4.36 0.67 -9.92
CA TRP A 140 4.71 -0.42 -8.99
C TRP A 140 5.98 -0.14 -8.17
N LYS A 141 6.96 0.58 -8.73
CA LYS A 141 8.19 0.96 -8.03
C LYS A 141 7.94 1.84 -6.81
N ASN A 142 6.85 2.61 -6.82
CA ASN A 142 6.41 3.41 -5.67
C ASN A 142 5.75 2.59 -4.56
N THR A 143 5.50 1.30 -4.81
CA THR A 143 4.73 0.42 -3.92
C THR A 143 5.58 -0.65 -3.24
N ILE A 144 6.90 -0.57 -3.39
CA ILE A 144 7.89 -1.47 -2.77
C ILE A 144 8.85 -0.68 -1.88
N GLY A 145 9.67 -1.38 -1.11
CA GLY A 145 10.49 -0.78 -0.05
C GLY A 145 9.68 -0.56 1.24
N CYS A 146 10.24 0.21 2.17
CA CYS A 146 9.58 0.52 3.44
C CYS A 146 8.26 1.28 3.21
N PRO A 147 7.13 0.84 3.77
CA PRO A 147 5.83 1.49 3.58
C PRO A 147 5.83 2.98 3.93
N GLU A 148 6.62 3.37 4.92
CA GLU A 148 6.75 4.76 5.37
C GLU A 148 7.37 5.70 4.33
N ASN A 149 8.10 5.15 3.36
CA ASN A 149 8.76 5.91 2.29
C ASN A 149 7.97 5.90 0.97
N ARG A 150 6.85 5.18 0.93
CA ARG A 150 6.01 5.10 -0.27
C ARG A 150 5.23 6.39 -0.44
N PRO A 151 5.20 6.99 -1.64
CA PRO A 151 4.50 8.26 -1.85
C PRO A 151 2.97 8.07 -1.82
N LEU A 152 2.27 9.14 -1.47
CA LEU A 152 0.83 9.23 -1.72
C LEU A 152 0.58 9.35 -3.23
N ASN A 153 -0.39 8.59 -3.73
CA ASN A 153 -0.86 8.72 -5.09
C ASN A 153 -2.35 9.08 -5.12
N GLU A 154 -2.72 10.06 -5.93
CA GLU A 154 -4.12 10.37 -6.14
C GLU A 154 -4.80 9.19 -6.84
N ASN A 155 -5.88 8.69 -6.22
CA ASN A 155 -6.62 7.59 -6.83
C ASN A 155 -7.40 8.09 -8.03
N ARG A 156 -7.40 7.31 -9.11
CA ARG A 156 -8.15 7.62 -10.33
C ARG A 156 -9.61 7.99 -10.05
N TRP A 157 -10.24 7.35 -9.10
CA TRP A 157 -11.64 7.58 -8.76
C TRP A 157 -11.90 8.90 -8.02
N ASN A 158 -10.86 9.58 -7.56
CA ASN A 158 -10.98 10.91 -6.97
C ASN A 158 -11.56 11.91 -7.98
N TYR A 159 -11.07 11.89 -9.18
CA TYR A 159 -11.57 12.73 -10.28
C TYR A 159 -13.01 12.35 -10.69
N THR A 160 -13.29 11.06 -10.83
CA THR A 160 -14.59 10.56 -11.35
C THR A 160 -15.77 10.86 -10.42
N PHE A 161 -15.52 10.93 -9.11
CA PHE A 161 -16.56 11.10 -8.09
C PHE A 161 -16.38 12.40 -7.28
N ALA A 162 -16.30 13.54 -7.98
CA ALA A 162 -16.03 14.84 -7.38
C ALA A 162 -17.02 15.27 -6.26
N ASN A 163 -18.27 14.78 -6.31
CA ASN A 163 -19.32 15.13 -5.34
C ASN A 163 -19.49 14.15 -4.19
N ARG A 164 -18.52 13.24 -3.98
CA ARG A 164 -18.60 12.29 -2.86
C ARG A 164 -18.36 12.99 -1.51
N MET A 165 -18.84 12.36 -0.43
CA MET A 165 -18.66 12.83 0.94
C MET A 165 -17.19 13.01 1.34
N TYR A 166 -16.29 12.18 0.79
CA TYR A 166 -14.85 12.23 1.01
C TYR A 166 -14.15 12.48 -0.34
N PRO A 167 -13.94 13.76 -0.72
CA PRO A 167 -13.40 14.11 -2.04
C PRO A 167 -11.93 13.70 -2.22
N ASN A 168 -11.17 13.57 -1.12
CA ASN A 168 -9.75 13.25 -1.15
C ASN A 168 -9.55 11.74 -1.07
N TYR A 169 -9.47 11.08 -2.22
CA TYR A 169 -9.23 9.65 -2.30
C TYR A 169 -7.80 9.38 -2.80
N TYR A 170 -6.94 9.01 -1.87
CA TYR A 170 -5.53 8.74 -2.12
C TYR A 170 -5.19 7.28 -1.80
N GLN A 171 -4.15 6.76 -2.47
CA GLN A 171 -3.51 5.48 -2.17
C GLN A 171 -2.19 5.75 -1.44
N THR A 172 -2.02 5.15 -0.28
CA THR A 172 -0.78 5.23 0.52
C THR A 172 0.22 4.16 0.13
N TYR A 173 -0.20 3.20 -0.68
CA TYR A 173 0.57 2.01 -1.03
C TYR A 173 1.02 1.16 0.17
N GLY A 174 0.33 1.25 1.30
CA GLY A 174 0.56 0.37 2.45
C GLY A 174 0.44 -1.12 2.11
N LEU A 175 -0.34 -1.45 1.07
CA LEU A 175 -0.39 -2.73 0.36
C LEU A 175 0.10 -2.50 -1.07
N GLY A 176 1.23 -3.07 -1.44
CA GLY A 176 1.88 -2.87 -2.73
C GLY A 176 2.28 -4.18 -3.41
N PHE A 177 3.11 -4.08 -4.44
CA PHE A 177 3.48 -5.24 -5.26
C PHE A 177 4.20 -6.33 -4.46
N TYR A 178 5.06 -5.96 -3.52
CA TYR A 178 5.74 -6.95 -2.68
C TYR A 178 4.73 -7.76 -1.86
N GLU A 179 3.79 -7.09 -1.20
CA GLU A 179 2.76 -7.73 -0.39
C GLU A 179 1.79 -8.56 -1.26
N TYR A 180 1.49 -8.13 -2.48
CA TYR A 180 0.69 -8.91 -3.44
C TYR A 180 1.41 -10.19 -3.89
N PHE A 181 2.71 -10.15 -4.12
CA PHE A 181 3.50 -11.35 -4.41
C PHE A 181 3.53 -12.32 -3.23
N LEU A 182 3.77 -11.83 -2.01
CA LEU A 182 3.70 -12.65 -0.79
C LEU A 182 2.33 -13.31 -0.64
N LEU A 183 1.26 -12.54 -0.85
CA LEU A 183 -0.10 -13.06 -0.75
C LEU A 183 -0.36 -14.12 -1.83
N SER A 184 0.11 -13.90 -3.07
CA SER A 184 0.00 -14.89 -4.15
C SER A 184 0.62 -16.24 -3.78
N GLU A 185 1.83 -16.21 -3.20
CA GLU A 185 2.49 -17.44 -2.71
C GLU A 185 1.70 -18.09 -1.57
N LYS A 186 1.25 -17.29 -0.60
CA LYS A 186 0.50 -17.76 0.56
C LYS A 186 -0.78 -18.50 0.19
N ILE A 187 -1.52 -17.98 -0.78
CA ILE A 187 -2.80 -18.56 -1.25
C ILE A 187 -2.61 -19.62 -2.35
N GLY A 188 -1.38 -19.88 -2.77
CA GLY A 188 -1.06 -20.86 -3.81
C GLY A 188 -1.45 -20.46 -5.24
N ALA A 189 -1.64 -19.14 -5.48
CA ALA A 189 -2.07 -18.62 -6.78
C ALA A 189 -0.89 -18.17 -7.65
N GLN A 190 -1.06 -18.27 -8.97
CA GLN A 190 -0.14 -17.62 -9.91
C GLN A 190 -0.35 -16.09 -9.85
N ALA A 191 0.73 -15.35 -9.58
CA ALA A 191 0.70 -13.90 -9.63
C ALA A 191 0.49 -13.42 -11.07
N LEU A 192 -0.45 -12.48 -11.26
CA LEU A 192 -0.70 -11.77 -12.52
C LEU A 192 -0.64 -10.26 -12.29
N PRO A 193 0.56 -9.69 -12.18
CA PRO A 193 0.71 -8.24 -12.10
C PRO A 193 0.29 -7.56 -13.40
N VAL A 194 -0.38 -6.42 -13.28
CA VAL A 194 -0.83 -5.59 -14.40
C VAL A 194 -0.06 -4.28 -14.41
N LEU A 195 0.55 -3.94 -15.54
CA LEU A 195 1.35 -2.73 -15.72
C LEU A 195 0.75 -1.79 -16.76
N SER A 196 1.02 -0.50 -16.60
CA SER A 196 0.65 0.51 -17.59
C SER A 196 1.42 0.30 -18.90
N CYS A 197 0.71 0.41 -20.03
CA CYS A 197 1.28 0.41 -21.38
C CYS A 197 1.51 1.83 -21.92
N GLY A 198 1.53 2.86 -21.05
CA GLY A 198 1.67 4.24 -21.46
C GLY A 198 0.39 4.87 -22.00
N LEU A 199 -0.76 4.23 -21.76
CA LEU A 199 -2.08 4.81 -22.01
C LEU A 199 -2.69 5.23 -20.68
N ALA A 200 -3.12 6.49 -20.54
CA ALA A 200 -4.06 6.89 -19.52
C ALA A 200 -5.44 6.32 -19.87
N CYS A 201 -6.39 6.39 -18.96
CA CYS A 201 -7.72 5.86 -19.21
C CYS A 201 -8.33 6.40 -20.50
N GLN A 202 -8.58 5.54 -21.47
CA GLN A 202 -9.12 5.94 -22.76
C GLN A 202 -10.57 6.43 -22.68
N PHE A 203 -11.32 5.95 -21.69
CA PHE A 203 -12.72 6.31 -21.49
C PHE A 203 -12.88 7.60 -20.68
N GLN A 204 -12.10 7.77 -19.61
CA GLN A 204 -12.21 8.90 -18.70
C GLN A 204 -10.82 9.34 -18.24
N ASN A 205 -10.08 10.04 -19.07
CA ASN A 205 -8.92 10.78 -18.60
C ASN A 205 -9.33 12.19 -18.10
N LYS A 206 -8.43 12.83 -17.37
CA LYS A 206 -8.71 14.04 -16.59
C LYS A 206 -9.28 15.20 -17.44
N ASP A 207 -8.77 15.38 -18.62
CA ASP A 207 -9.13 16.51 -19.47
C ASP A 207 -9.88 16.06 -20.73
N LYS A 208 -10.30 14.80 -20.81
CA LYS A 208 -10.79 14.16 -22.03
C LYS A 208 -9.82 14.35 -23.20
N ASP A 209 -8.53 14.41 -22.85
CA ASP A 209 -7.46 14.73 -23.77
C ASP A 209 -6.97 13.45 -24.46
N THR A 210 -7.01 13.43 -25.77
CA THR A 210 -6.44 12.36 -26.60
C THR A 210 -4.91 12.32 -26.52
N ASN A 211 -4.26 13.39 -26.06
CA ASN A 211 -2.82 13.48 -25.85
C ASN A 211 -2.38 13.07 -24.44
N ALA A 212 -3.30 12.64 -23.60
CA ALA A 212 -2.97 12.11 -22.25
C ALA A 212 -2.11 10.83 -22.29
N HIS A 213 -1.83 10.31 -23.47
CA HIS A 213 -1.06 9.08 -23.69
C HIS A 213 0.39 9.40 -24.05
N VAL A 214 1.31 8.52 -23.62
CA VAL A 214 2.71 8.67 -24.04
C VAL A 214 2.86 8.42 -25.55
N ALA A 215 3.73 9.15 -26.22
CA ALA A 215 4.03 8.87 -27.62
C ALA A 215 4.77 7.52 -27.77
N LEU A 216 4.57 6.82 -28.89
CA LEU A 216 5.20 5.49 -29.12
C LEU A 216 6.73 5.53 -28.98
N LYS A 217 7.37 6.62 -29.43
CA LYS A 217 8.83 6.81 -29.33
C LYS A 217 9.33 6.96 -27.90
N ASP A 218 8.44 7.26 -26.95
CA ASP A 218 8.74 7.54 -25.55
C ASP A 218 8.26 6.40 -24.62
N LEU A 219 7.98 5.20 -25.16
CA LEU A 219 7.53 4.02 -24.41
C LEU A 219 8.62 3.35 -23.56
N GLU A 220 9.90 3.61 -23.84
CA GLU A 220 11.02 2.91 -23.19
C GLU A 220 10.93 2.88 -21.66
N PRO A 221 10.57 3.96 -20.94
CA PRO A 221 10.45 3.89 -19.47
C PRO A 221 9.39 2.90 -18.97
N TYR A 222 8.31 2.71 -19.72
CA TYR A 222 7.23 1.77 -19.39
C TYR A 222 7.65 0.32 -19.66
N ILE A 223 8.37 0.10 -20.76
CA ILE A 223 8.97 -1.21 -21.09
C ILE A 223 9.99 -1.58 -20.01
N GLN A 224 10.84 -0.63 -19.61
CA GLN A 224 11.83 -0.84 -18.55
C GLN A 224 11.14 -1.15 -17.21
N ASP A 225 9.99 -0.54 -16.91
CA ASP A 225 9.19 -0.89 -15.71
C ASP A 225 8.78 -2.37 -15.71
N ALA A 226 8.42 -2.94 -16.86
CA ALA A 226 8.10 -4.36 -16.99
C ALA A 226 9.33 -5.26 -16.81
N LEU A 227 10.45 -4.90 -17.43
CA LEU A 227 11.71 -5.65 -17.29
C LEU A 227 12.24 -5.62 -15.85
N ASP A 228 12.15 -4.47 -15.19
CA ASP A 228 12.53 -4.30 -13.79
C ASP A 228 11.63 -5.13 -12.85
N LEU A 229 10.32 -5.22 -13.16
CA LEU A 229 9.41 -6.06 -12.37
C LEU A 229 9.75 -7.54 -12.50
N ILE A 230 10.07 -8.00 -13.70
CA ILE A 230 10.53 -9.37 -13.91
C ILE A 230 11.81 -9.64 -13.12
N GLU A 231 12.76 -8.70 -13.12
CA GLU A 231 13.96 -8.81 -12.30
C GLU A 231 13.65 -8.76 -10.80
N PHE A 232 12.74 -7.90 -10.36
CA PHE A 232 12.29 -7.88 -8.96
C PHE A 232 11.70 -9.21 -8.54
N ALA A 233 10.83 -9.79 -9.36
CA ALA A 233 10.15 -11.03 -9.04
C ALA A 233 11.06 -12.26 -9.15
N ASN A 234 11.89 -12.35 -10.18
CA ASN A 234 12.63 -13.58 -10.54
C ASN A 234 14.15 -13.44 -10.52
N GLY A 235 14.68 -12.21 -10.49
CA GLY A 235 16.12 -11.94 -10.58
C GLY A 235 16.90 -12.47 -9.38
N SER A 236 18.19 -12.75 -9.62
CA SER A 236 19.15 -13.09 -8.58
C SER A 236 19.27 -11.96 -7.55
N ILE A 237 19.58 -12.31 -6.30
CA ILE A 237 19.89 -11.35 -5.22
C ILE A 237 21.10 -10.44 -5.53
N ASN A 238 21.88 -10.78 -6.56
CA ASN A 238 23.01 -9.99 -7.03
C ASN A 238 22.60 -8.90 -8.05
N THR A 239 21.36 -8.90 -8.52
CA THR A 239 20.83 -7.85 -9.38
C THR A 239 20.19 -6.74 -8.55
N LYS A 240 20.00 -5.57 -9.14
CA LYS A 240 19.43 -4.41 -8.43
C LYS A 240 18.08 -4.71 -7.79
N TRP A 241 17.15 -5.23 -8.57
CA TRP A 241 15.78 -5.45 -8.12
C TRP A 241 15.61 -6.75 -7.33
N GLY A 242 16.36 -7.80 -7.67
CA GLY A 242 16.42 -9.03 -6.89
C GLY A 242 17.03 -8.80 -5.51
N LYS A 243 18.04 -7.92 -5.40
CA LYS A 243 18.60 -7.49 -4.10
C LYS A 243 17.55 -6.77 -3.26
N LEU A 244 16.81 -5.84 -3.85
CA LEU A 244 15.76 -5.11 -3.12
C LEU A 244 14.67 -6.06 -2.59
N ARG A 245 14.23 -7.05 -3.41
CA ARG A 245 13.32 -8.10 -2.94
C ARG A 245 13.90 -8.84 -1.73
N SER A 246 15.17 -9.23 -1.80
CA SER A 246 15.87 -9.91 -0.70
C SER A 246 15.95 -9.03 0.55
N ASP A 247 16.29 -7.76 0.41
CA ASP A 247 16.38 -6.79 1.51
C ASP A 247 15.00 -6.56 2.18
N MET A 248 13.91 -6.74 1.42
CA MET A 248 12.54 -6.71 1.94
C MET A 248 12.13 -8.02 2.64
N GLY A 249 13.01 -9.01 2.71
CA GLY A 249 12.80 -10.27 3.44
C GLY A 249 12.47 -11.50 2.58
N HIS A 250 12.50 -11.40 1.24
CA HIS A 250 12.20 -12.52 0.34
C HIS A 250 13.36 -12.78 -0.63
N PRO A 251 14.41 -13.51 -0.21
CA PRO A 251 15.58 -13.78 -1.07
C PRO A 251 15.27 -14.72 -2.24
N ALA A 252 14.31 -15.63 -2.08
CA ALA A 252 13.87 -16.54 -3.15
C ALA A 252 13.12 -15.81 -4.27
N PRO A 253 13.17 -16.26 -5.52
CA PRO A 253 12.33 -15.73 -6.58
C PRO A 253 10.84 -16.08 -6.35
N PHE A 254 9.93 -15.17 -6.72
CA PHE A 254 8.48 -15.41 -6.70
C PHE A 254 7.97 -16.30 -7.84
N ASN A 255 8.86 -16.73 -8.76
CA ASN A 255 8.50 -17.55 -9.91
C ASN A 255 7.37 -16.96 -10.77
N LEU A 256 7.43 -15.66 -11.01
CA LEU A 256 6.50 -14.97 -11.90
C LEU A 256 6.52 -15.61 -13.29
N LYS A 257 5.35 -16.04 -13.78
CA LYS A 257 5.19 -16.74 -15.08
C LYS A 257 4.49 -15.89 -16.11
N GLN A 258 3.73 -14.89 -15.70
CA GLN A 258 2.89 -14.09 -16.57
C GLN A 258 2.77 -12.65 -16.06
N ILE A 259 2.59 -11.74 -16.99
CA ILE A 259 2.44 -10.32 -16.74
C ILE A 259 1.40 -9.77 -17.71
N ALA A 260 0.52 -8.90 -17.24
CA ALA A 260 -0.44 -8.20 -18.09
C ALA A 260 0.06 -6.79 -18.38
N ILE A 261 0.01 -6.39 -19.64
CA ILE A 261 0.39 -5.06 -20.11
C ILE A 261 -0.87 -4.31 -20.51
N GLY A 262 -1.16 -3.22 -19.80
CA GLY A 262 -2.40 -2.45 -19.96
C GLY A 262 -3.59 -3.00 -19.19
N ASN A 263 -4.60 -2.16 -19.02
CA ASN A 263 -5.89 -2.51 -18.41
C ASN A 263 -7.01 -1.86 -19.23
N GLU A 264 -7.99 -2.66 -19.65
CA GLU A 264 -9.16 -2.19 -20.43
C GLU A 264 -8.81 -1.34 -21.67
N GLN A 265 -7.68 -1.62 -22.29
CA GLN A 265 -7.21 -0.88 -23.46
C GLN A 265 -7.89 -1.42 -24.73
N TRP A 266 -8.18 -0.52 -25.68
CA TRP A 266 -8.84 -0.88 -26.94
C TRP A 266 -8.32 -0.08 -28.13
N GLY A 267 -8.78 -0.47 -29.32
CA GLY A 267 -8.44 0.17 -30.59
C GLY A 267 -7.01 -0.11 -31.03
N PRO A 268 -6.57 0.47 -32.17
CA PRO A 268 -5.25 0.22 -32.75
C PRO A 268 -4.10 0.71 -31.87
N MET A 269 -4.34 1.69 -31.03
CA MET A 269 -3.33 2.24 -30.11
C MET A 269 -2.76 1.20 -29.16
N TYR A 270 -3.55 0.17 -28.78
CA TYR A 270 -3.10 -0.82 -27.82
C TYR A 270 -2.10 -1.83 -28.42
N PRO A 271 -2.39 -2.56 -29.53
CA PRO A 271 -1.43 -3.48 -30.10
C PRO A 271 -0.13 -2.80 -30.57
N GLU A 272 -0.19 -1.57 -31.05
CA GLU A 272 1.01 -0.78 -31.40
C GLU A 272 1.96 -0.58 -30.21
N ARG A 273 1.41 -0.46 -28.99
CA ARG A 273 2.18 -0.35 -27.76
C ARG A 273 2.58 -1.71 -27.20
N LEU A 274 1.71 -2.71 -27.28
CA LEU A 274 1.97 -4.05 -26.74
C LEU A 274 3.16 -4.72 -27.44
N GLU A 275 3.29 -4.57 -28.74
CA GLU A 275 4.33 -5.22 -29.54
C GLU A 275 5.76 -4.92 -29.05
N PRO A 276 6.16 -3.67 -28.74
CA PRO A 276 7.47 -3.37 -28.15
C PRO A 276 7.71 -4.06 -26.80
N PHE A 277 6.68 -4.15 -25.93
CA PHE A 277 6.80 -4.88 -24.65
C PHE A 277 7.07 -6.36 -24.88
N VAL A 278 6.29 -7.00 -25.75
CA VAL A 278 6.48 -8.43 -26.07
C VAL A 278 7.90 -8.68 -26.57
N LYS A 279 8.36 -7.88 -27.55
CA LYS A 279 9.73 -8.01 -28.09
C LYS A 279 10.82 -7.85 -27.02
N ALA A 280 10.63 -6.95 -26.05
CA ALA A 280 11.60 -6.71 -24.99
C ALA A 280 11.60 -7.84 -23.96
N ILE A 281 10.42 -8.32 -23.57
CA ILE A 281 10.25 -9.39 -22.59
C ILE A 281 10.77 -10.72 -23.15
N ASP A 282 10.47 -11.07 -24.41
CA ASP A 282 10.95 -12.28 -25.06
C ASP A 282 12.48 -12.33 -25.09
N ARG A 283 13.14 -11.21 -25.40
CA ARG A 283 14.61 -11.12 -25.39
C ARG A 283 15.20 -11.40 -24.00
N LYS A 284 14.54 -10.95 -22.94
CA LYS A 284 14.99 -11.19 -21.55
C LYS A 284 14.76 -12.63 -21.09
N SER A 285 13.79 -13.32 -21.66
CA SER A 285 13.47 -14.71 -21.32
C SER A 285 14.46 -15.73 -21.92
N VAL A 286 15.31 -15.30 -22.86
CA VAL A 286 16.30 -16.13 -23.56
C VAL A 286 17.70 -16.06 -22.94
N VAL A 287 17.88 -15.22 -21.91
CA VAL A 287 19.12 -15.06 -21.15
C VAL A 287 18.91 -15.57 -19.72
#